data_8ded449dea99da10e72d41c65b4e119b
#
_entry.id   8ded449dea99da10e72d41c65b4e119b
#
_cell.length_a   1.000
_cell.length_b   1.000
_cell.length_c   1.000
_cell.angle_alpha   90.00
_cell.angle_beta   90.00
_cell.angle_gamma   90.00
#
_symmetry.space_group_name_H-M   'P 1'
#
loop_
_entity.id
_entity.type
_entity.pdbx_description
1 polymer ?
#
loop_
_entity_poly.entity_id
_entity_poly.type
_entity_poly.pdbx_seq_one_letter_code
_entity_poly.pdbx_strand_id
1 'polypeptide(L)'
;VADYEDKKFIVIWAPGGNSRPYSSPKTMAKGNNERIYYIRKMSSTVIPSEEEKRDLYNLANNIPFDDRVNHEASLDDLNMQLIRSYLKEVDSSLYPEVDRMEFLDLCKSMNIVSTLPEYTRPKNVGLMFFCLEPDRFFPYAQIDVVQFPDDTGDRIIEQTFKGPLHQQLREALLHIRNTVLQERVVKVDGVPEAHRFFNYPYAAVEEALSN
;
A
#
# COMPACT_ATOMS: atom_id res chain seq x y z
N VAL A 1 34.61 16.84 -8.66
CA VAL A 1 35.54 15.80 -9.16
C VAL A 1 35.97 15.00 -7.95
N ALA A 2 35.86 13.70 -8.00
CA ALA A 2 36.32 12.77 -6.97
C ALA A 2 37.45 11.92 -7.53
N ASP A 3 38.45 11.64 -6.72
CA ASP A 3 39.56 10.74 -7.08
C ASP A 3 39.27 9.36 -6.47
N TYR A 4 39.35 8.31 -7.29
CA TYR A 4 39.20 6.92 -6.88
C TYR A 4 40.13 6.03 -7.71
N GLU A 5 40.98 5.25 -7.08
CA GLU A 5 41.98 4.37 -7.73
C GLU A 5 42.79 5.08 -8.82
N ASP A 6 43.38 6.24 -8.49
CA ASP A 6 44.18 7.11 -9.38
C ASP A 6 43.43 7.61 -10.63
N LYS A 7 42.11 7.52 -10.66
CA LYS A 7 41.25 8.04 -11.72
C LYS A 7 40.41 9.19 -11.22
N LYS A 8 40.21 10.18 -12.08
CA LYS A 8 39.35 11.32 -11.82
C LYS A 8 37.95 11.06 -12.33
N PHE A 9 36.97 11.20 -11.44
CA PHE A 9 35.54 11.05 -11.76
C PHE A 9 34.83 12.38 -11.62
N ILE A 10 33.94 12.68 -12.56
CA ILE A 10 32.99 13.78 -12.43
C ILE A 10 31.68 13.17 -11.88
N VAL A 11 31.31 13.58 -10.66
CA VAL A 11 30.05 13.21 -10.05
C VAL A 11 29.09 14.38 -10.24
N ILE A 12 27.98 14.13 -10.93
CA ILE A 12 26.87 15.07 -11.10
C ILE A 12 25.68 14.53 -10.32
N TRP A 13 25.28 15.25 -9.27
CA TRP A 13 24.07 14.93 -8.54
C TRP A 13 22.96 15.87 -8.99
N ALA A 14 21.86 15.28 -9.53
CA ALA A 14 20.66 15.98 -9.92
C ALA A 14 19.49 15.52 -9.02
N PRO A 15 19.24 16.22 -7.91
CA PRO A 15 18.11 15.87 -7.03
C PRO A 15 16.79 16.08 -7.75
N GLY A 16 15.78 15.32 -7.35
CA GLY A 16 14.43 15.53 -7.84
C GLY A 16 13.87 16.86 -7.34
N GLY A 17 13.41 17.70 -8.24
CA GLY A 17 12.75 18.97 -7.89
C GLY A 17 11.21 18.85 -7.83
N ASN A 18 10.56 19.92 -7.38
CA ASN A 18 9.12 19.98 -7.21
C ASN A 18 8.34 20.22 -8.51
N SER A 19 9.04 20.62 -9.60
CA SER A 19 8.42 20.92 -10.91
C SER A 19 8.47 19.73 -11.86
N ARG A 20 8.24 18.52 -11.37
CA ARG A 20 8.17 17.29 -12.17
C ARG A 20 6.86 17.24 -12.98
N PRO A 21 6.80 16.46 -14.09
CA PRO A 21 7.90 15.78 -14.77
C PRO A 21 8.73 16.73 -15.62
N TYR A 22 10.04 16.48 -15.72
CA TYR A 22 10.93 17.26 -16.58
C TYR A 22 10.91 16.69 -17.99
N SER A 23 10.74 17.58 -18.97
CA SER A 23 10.88 17.24 -20.38
C SER A 23 12.21 17.72 -20.94
N SER A 24 12.78 16.98 -21.87
CA SER A 24 13.95 17.42 -22.63
C SER A 24 13.65 17.44 -24.12
N PRO A 25 14.42 18.22 -24.92
CA PRO A 25 14.30 18.15 -26.37
C PRO A 25 14.57 16.72 -26.87
N LYS A 26 13.77 16.24 -27.80
CA LYS A 26 13.96 14.91 -28.42
C LYS A 26 15.29 14.81 -29.14
N THR A 27 15.70 15.90 -29.76
CA THR A 27 17.01 16.03 -30.44
C THR A 27 17.61 17.40 -30.16
N MET A 28 18.92 17.49 -30.24
CA MET A 28 19.65 18.77 -30.11
C MET A 28 19.71 19.57 -31.43
N ALA A 29 19.00 19.08 -32.47
CA ALA A 29 18.96 19.77 -33.77
C ALA A 29 18.21 21.11 -33.68
N LYS A 30 18.75 22.15 -34.27
CA LYS A 30 18.10 23.45 -34.35
C LYS A 30 16.77 23.35 -35.10
N GLY A 31 15.72 23.94 -34.52
CA GLY A 31 14.38 23.98 -35.12
C GLY A 31 13.44 22.85 -34.69
N ASN A 32 13.89 21.88 -33.91
CA ASN A 32 13.00 20.88 -33.33
C ASN A 32 12.56 21.30 -31.93
N ASN A 33 11.27 21.62 -31.79
CA ASN A 33 10.65 22.01 -30.51
C ASN A 33 9.97 20.82 -29.81
N GLU A 34 10.06 19.60 -30.38
CA GLU A 34 9.44 18.43 -29.76
C GLU A 34 10.15 18.10 -28.45
N ARG A 35 9.40 18.07 -27.37
CA ARG A 35 9.90 17.74 -26.03
C ARG A 35 9.29 16.43 -25.58
N ILE A 36 10.11 15.58 -24.95
CA ILE A 36 9.74 14.26 -24.48
C ILE A 36 10.11 14.13 -23.01
N TYR A 37 9.31 13.38 -22.27
CA TYR A 37 9.64 12.94 -20.91
C TYR A 37 10.49 11.69 -20.97
N TYR A 38 11.41 11.58 -20.02
CA TYR A 38 12.24 10.40 -19.86
C TYR A 38 12.23 9.94 -18.41
N ILE A 39 12.28 8.61 -18.22
CA ILE A 39 12.48 7.99 -16.92
C ILE A 39 13.72 7.10 -16.95
N ARG A 40 14.29 6.89 -15.77
CA ARG A 40 15.41 5.98 -15.58
C ARG A 40 14.89 4.63 -15.11
N LYS A 41 15.13 3.58 -15.91
CA LYS A 41 14.88 2.18 -15.54
C LYS A 41 16.23 1.48 -15.45
N MET A 42 16.67 1.16 -14.23
CA MET A 42 17.99 0.54 -13.98
C MET A 42 19.14 1.30 -14.69
N SER A 43 19.74 0.69 -15.72
CA SER A 43 20.84 1.25 -16.50
C SER A 43 20.40 2.04 -17.74
N SER A 44 19.10 2.05 -18.06
CA SER A 44 18.59 2.65 -19.30
C SER A 44 17.69 3.86 -19.05
N THR A 45 17.76 4.84 -19.93
CA THR A 45 16.84 5.97 -19.98
C THR A 45 15.83 5.72 -21.10
N VAL A 46 14.55 5.67 -20.75
CA VAL A 46 13.46 5.28 -21.66
C VAL A 46 12.35 6.33 -21.67
N ILE A 47 11.55 6.33 -22.71
CA ILE A 47 10.33 7.12 -22.78
C ILE A 47 9.28 6.43 -21.90
N PRO A 48 8.64 7.15 -20.96
CA PRO A 48 7.62 6.56 -20.08
C PRO A 48 6.36 6.20 -20.86
N SER A 49 5.67 5.16 -20.40
CA SER A 49 4.29 4.87 -20.81
C SER A 49 3.35 5.99 -20.35
N GLU A 50 2.10 6.00 -20.84
CA GLU A 50 1.11 6.99 -20.40
C GLU A 50 0.75 6.83 -18.90
N GLU A 51 0.80 5.61 -18.37
CA GLU A 51 0.62 5.32 -16.95
C GLU A 51 1.77 5.91 -16.13
N GLU A 52 3.00 5.64 -16.52
CA GLU A 52 4.19 6.20 -15.86
C GLU A 52 4.24 7.73 -15.93
N LYS A 53 3.74 8.34 -17.01
CA LYS A 53 3.59 9.79 -17.09
C LYS A 53 2.59 10.31 -16.04
N ARG A 54 1.45 9.64 -15.90
CA ARG A 54 0.46 9.99 -14.86
C ARG A 54 1.06 9.91 -13.47
N ASP A 55 1.86 8.88 -13.21
CA ASP A 55 2.57 8.74 -11.93
C ASP A 55 3.56 9.88 -11.69
N LEU A 56 4.29 10.29 -12.71
CA LEU A 56 5.19 11.45 -12.61
C LEU A 56 4.43 12.74 -12.29
N TYR A 57 3.24 12.95 -12.87
CA TYR A 57 2.37 14.10 -12.55
C TYR A 57 1.81 14.00 -11.13
N ASN A 58 1.39 12.82 -10.70
CA ASN A 58 0.91 12.57 -9.33
C ASN A 58 2.01 12.85 -8.30
N LEU A 59 3.24 12.41 -8.58
CA LEU A 59 4.41 12.71 -7.76
C LEU A 59 4.72 14.22 -7.71
N ALA A 60 4.52 14.94 -8.83
CA ALA A 60 4.71 16.38 -8.89
C ALA A 60 3.69 17.13 -8.02
N ASN A 61 2.46 16.67 -8.04
CA ASN A 61 1.35 17.25 -7.28
C ASN A 61 1.32 16.79 -5.82
N ASN A 62 2.28 15.96 -5.39
CA ASN A 62 2.33 15.36 -4.05
C ASN A 62 1.03 14.64 -3.63
N ILE A 63 0.32 14.04 -4.60
CA ILE A 63 -0.88 13.26 -4.30
C ILE A 63 -0.44 11.89 -3.77
N PRO A 64 -0.72 11.56 -2.50
CA PRO A 64 -0.42 10.27 -1.92
C PRO A 64 -1.09 9.14 -2.72
N PHE A 65 -0.53 7.93 -2.66
CA PHE A 65 -1.05 6.78 -3.41
C PHE A 65 -2.50 6.48 -3.08
N ASP A 66 -2.85 6.53 -1.82
CA ASP A 66 -4.19 6.26 -1.30
C ASP A 66 -5.23 7.28 -1.75
N ASP A 67 -4.85 8.55 -1.94
CA ASP A 67 -5.73 9.64 -2.40
C ASP A 67 -5.84 9.74 -3.93
N ARG A 68 -5.11 8.93 -4.69
CA ARG A 68 -5.19 8.90 -6.16
C ARG A 68 -6.49 8.28 -6.63
N VAL A 69 -7.06 8.87 -7.67
CA VAL A 69 -8.25 8.34 -8.35
C VAL A 69 -7.87 7.11 -9.17
N ASN A 70 -8.62 6.02 -9.01
CA ASN A 70 -8.48 4.86 -9.87
C ASN A 70 -9.41 4.98 -11.07
N HIS A 71 -8.82 5.07 -12.25
CA HIS A 71 -9.57 5.29 -13.49
C HIS A 71 -10.18 4.00 -14.08
N GLU A 72 -9.77 2.84 -13.61
CA GLU A 72 -10.29 1.54 -14.03
C GLU A 72 -11.50 1.10 -13.20
N ALA A 73 -11.69 1.72 -12.03
CA ALA A 73 -12.77 1.40 -11.11
C ALA A 73 -14.01 2.29 -11.31
N SER A 74 -15.15 1.79 -10.85
CA SER A 74 -16.42 2.48 -10.78
C SER A 74 -16.99 2.47 -9.35
N LEU A 75 -18.09 3.20 -9.11
CA LEU A 75 -18.76 3.16 -7.81
C LEU A 75 -19.27 1.76 -7.45
N ASP A 76 -19.59 0.92 -8.43
CA ASP A 76 -20.09 -0.44 -8.22
C ASP A 76 -19.03 -1.39 -7.65
N ASP A 77 -17.74 -0.99 -7.72
CA ASP A 77 -16.64 -1.73 -7.10
C ASP A 77 -16.52 -1.48 -5.59
N LEU A 78 -17.25 -0.46 -5.06
CA LEU A 78 -17.34 -0.21 -3.62
C LEU A 78 -18.55 -0.93 -3.02
N ASN A 79 -18.33 -1.62 -1.92
CA ASN A 79 -19.34 -2.44 -1.26
C ASN A 79 -19.94 -1.73 -0.03
N MET A 80 -21.24 -1.45 -0.08
CA MET A 80 -21.97 -0.78 1.00
C MET A 80 -21.93 -1.54 2.33
N GLN A 81 -21.92 -2.89 2.30
CA GLN A 81 -21.89 -3.68 3.52
C GLN A 81 -20.54 -3.60 4.23
N LEU A 82 -19.44 -3.54 3.45
CA LEU A 82 -18.11 -3.32 4.00
C LEU A 82 -18.01 -1.95 4.66
N ILE A 83 -18.51 -0.91 3.99
CA ILE A 83 -18.55 0.46 4.54
C ILE A 83 -19.33 0.49 5.84
N ARG A 84 -20.55 -0.08 5.85
CA ARG A 84 -21.42 -0.13 7.03
C ARG A 84 -20.73 -0.85 8.20
N SER A 85 -20.16 -2.03 7.93
CA SER A 85 -19.49 -2.83 8.96
C SER A 85 -18.29 -2.09 9.54
N TYR A 86 -17.50 -1.44 8.69
CA TYR A 86 -16.37 -0.64 9.11
C TYR A 86 -16.78 0.55 9.97
N LEU A 87 -17.77 1.34 9.52
CA LEU A 87 -18.25 2.51 10.28
C LEU A 87 -18.82 2.13 11.65
N LYS A 88 -19.48 0.96 11.75
CA LYS A 88 -19.95 0.41 13.03
C LYS A 88 -18.78 0.05 13.93
N GLU A 89 -17.79 -0.62 13.38
CA GLU A 89 -16.65 -1.12 14.15
C GLU A 89 -15.79 -0.02 14.74
N VAL A 90 -15.56 1.06 13.97
CA VAL A 90 -14.77 2.22 14.42
C VAL A 90 -15.61 3.23 15.20
N ASP A 91 -16.85 2.90 15.53
CA ASP A 91 -17.80 3.79 16.25
C ASP A 91 -17.90 5.18 15.59
N SER A 92 -17.98 5.18 14.26
CA SER A 92 -18.02 6.42 13.48
C SER A 92 -19.32 7.18 13.69
N SER A 93 -19.22 8.50 13.78
CA SER A 93 -20.38 9.42 13.82
C SER A 93 -21.26 9.34 12.56
N LEU A 94 -20.74 8.81 11.43
CA LEU A 94 -21.51 8.59 10.22
C LEU A 94 -22.40 7.33 10.29
N TYR A 95 -22.10 6.39 11.18
CA TYR A 95 -22.83 5.12 11.23
C TYR A 95 -24.35 5.27 11.41
N PRO A 96 -24.90 6.14 12.30
CA PRO A 96 -26.34 6.32 12.45
C PRO A 96 -27.04 6.88 11.20
N GLU A 97 -26.31 7.54 10.32
CA GLU A 97 -26.84 8.19 9.12
C GLU A 97 -26.73 7.32 7.86
N VAL A 98 -25.99 6.20 7.93
CA VAL A 98 -25.72 5.32 6.77
C VAL A 98 -26.99 4.91 6.01
N ASP A 99 -28.08 4.61 6.72
CA ASP A 99 -29.33 4.13 6.10
C ASP A 99 -30.16 5.27 5.51
N ARG A 100 -29.83 6.53 5.79
CA ARG A 100 -30.53 7.71 5.30
C ARG A 100 -29.81 8.43 4.18
N MET A 101 -28.53 8.14 4.02
CA MET A 101 -27.69 8.79 3.02
C MET A 101 -27.74 8.01 1.69
N GLU A 102 -27.75 8.74 0.58
CA GLU A 102 -27.46 8.16 -0.72
C GLU A 102 -26.02 7.62 -0.73
N PHE A 103 -25.80 6.49 -1.41
CA PHE A 103 -24.51 5.81 -1.43
C PHE A 103 -23.35 6.73 -1.86
N LEU A 104 -23.57 7.53 -2.90
CA LEU A 104 -22.56 8.47 -3.37
C LEU A 104 -22.21 9.52 -2.32
N ASP A 105 -23.20 10.03 -1.60
CA ASP A 105 -22.98 11.08 -0.60
C ASP A 105 -22.26 10.53 0.63
N LEU A 106 -22.54 9.28 0.99
CA LEU A 106 -21.76 8.56 2.00
C LEU A 106 -20.29 8.43 1.58
N CYS A 107 -20.03 7.97 0.34
CA CYS A 107 -18.68 7.83 -0.18
C CYS A 107 -17.92 9.17 -0.25
N LYS A 108 -18.61 10.27 -0.57
CA LYS A 108 -18.04 11.63 -0.52
C LYS A 108 -17.71 12.05 0.91
N SER A 109 -18.61 11.80 1.85
CA SER A 109 -18.43 12.15 3.28
C SER A 109 -17.23 11.40 3.87
N MET A 110 -16.97 10.19 3.40
CA MET A 110 -15.80 9.40 3.76
C MET A 110 -14.53 9.77 2.98
N ASN A 111 -14.62 10.64 1.98
CA ASN A 111 -13.53 11.04 1.09
C ASN A 111 -12.89 9.85 0.31
N ILE A 112 -13.67 8.80 0.03
CA ILE A 112 -13.20 7.61 -0.69
C ILE A 112 -13.47 7.65 -2.20
N VAL A 113 -14.10 8.71 -2.68
CA VAL A 113 -14.36 8.99 -4.11
C VAL A 113 -13.91 10.38 -4.48
N SER A 114 -13.61 10.57 -5.75
CA SER A 114 -13.42 11.88 -6.37
C SER A 114 -14.54 12.12 -7.37
N THR A 115 -15.15 13.32 -7.30
CA THR A 115 -16.23 13.73 -8.18
C THR A 115 -15.79 14.94 -8.99
N LEU A 116 -15.72 14.75 -10.30
CA LEU A 116 -15.51 15.80 -11.29
C LEU A 116 -16.74 15.91 -12.18
N PRO A 117 -16.93 17.01 -12.92
CA PRO A 117 -18.09 17.16 -13.82
C PRO A 117 -18.26 16.01 -14.81
N GLU A 118 -17.16 15.38 -15.21
CA GLU A 118 -17.11 14.35 -16.24
C GLU A 118 -17.24 12.93 -15.67
N TYR A 119 -16.89 12.72 -14.38
CA TYR A 119 -16.93 11.40 -13.77
C TYR A 119 -16.93 11.43 -12.25
N THR A 120 -17.43 10.36 -11.65
CA THR A 120 -17.21 10.00 -10.25
C THR A 120 -16.48 8.68 -10.19
N ARG A 121 -15.33 8.66 -9.52
CA ARG A 121 -14.46 7.47 -9.44
C ARG A 121 -13.97 7.24 -8.01
N PRO A 122 -13.79 5.98 -7.61
CA PRO A 122 -13.15 5.64 -6.35
C PRO A 122 -11.70 6.12 -6.30
N LYS A 123 -11.27 6.48 -5.10
CA LYS A 123 -9.86 6.61 -4.75
C LYS A 123 -9.28 5.25 -4.37
N ASN A 124 -7.96 5.11 -4.44
CA ASN A 124 -7.29 3.86 -4.09
C ASN A 124 -7.63 3.40 -2.66
N VAL A 125 -7.68 4.31 -1.68
CA VAL A 125 -8.08 3.99 -0.30
C VAL A 125 -9.48 3.37 -0.24
N GLY A 126 -10.43 3.91 -1.03
CA GLY A 126 -11.79 3.36 -1.10
C GLY A 126 -11.79 1.91 -1.59
N LEU A 127 -11.05 1.62 -2.64
CA LEU A 127 -10.92 0.27 -3.20
C LEU A 127 -10.20 -0.68 -2.26
N MET A 128 -9.10 -0.25 -1.64
CA MET A 128 -8.33 -1.09 -0.73
C MET A 128 -9.14 -1.52 0.50
N PHE A 129 -10.03 -0.65 1.00
CA PHE A 129 -10.82 -0.93 2.21
C PHE A 129 -12.22 -1.48 1.93
N PHE A 130 -12.83 -1.08 0.82
CA PHE A 130 -14.26 -1.31 0.59
C PHE A 130 -14.59 -2.00 -0.74
N CYS A 131 -13.59 -2.54 -1.46
CA CYS A 131 -13.80 -3.48 -2.55
C CYS A 131 -13.67 -4.92 -2.02
N LEU A 132 -14.51 -5.85 -2.51
CA LEU A 132 -14.41 -7.26 -2.13
C LEU A 132 -13.14 -7.93 -2.66
N GLU A 133 -12.70 -7.51 -3.83
CA GLU A 133 -11.53 -8.06 -4.54
C GLU A 133 -10.58 -6.91 -4.93
N PRO A 134 -9.89 -6.27 -3.94
CA PRO A 134 -8.99 -5.16 -4.25
C PRO A 134 -7.79 -5.59 -5.08
N ASP A 135 -7.43 -6.87 -5.09
CA ASP A 135 -6.35 -7.45 -5.90
C ASP A 135 -6.65 -7.40 -7.41
N ARG A 136 -7.89 -7.16 -7.85
CA ARG A 136 -8.22 -6.82 -9.24
C ARG A 136 -7.55 -5.51 -9.71
N PHE A 137 -7.45 -4.54 -8.80
CA PHE A 137 -6.86 -3.22 -9.07
C PHE A 137 -5.41 -3.14 -8.60
N PHE A 138 -5.07 -3.91 -7.57
CA PHE A 138 -3.76 -3.94 -6.92
C PHE A 138 -3.31 -5.40 -6.79
N PRO A 139 -2.67 -5.99 -7.81
CA PRO A 139 -2.40 -7.43 -7.88
C PRO A 139 -1.60 -8.01 -6.69
N TYR A 140 -0.90 -7.15 -5.95
CA TYR A 140 -0.11 -7.55 -4.77
C TYR A 140 -0.68 -7.01 -3.45
N ALA A 141 -1.95 -6.57 -3.44
CA ALA A 141 -2.64 -6.14 -2.22
C ALA A 141 -3.07 -7.36 -1.39
N GLN A 142 -2.10 -8.04 -0.78
CA GLN A 142 -2.28 -9.22 0.06
C GLN A 142 -1.26 -9.23 1.19
N ILE A 143 -1.55 -10.00 2.23
CA ILE A 143 -0.61 -10.29 3.32
C ILE A 143 -0.22 -11.76 3.21
N ASP A 144 1.07 -12.03 3.11
CA ASP A 144 1.62 -13.38 3.12
C ASP A 144 2.34 -13.64 4.44
N VAL A 145 1.89 -14.66 5.17
CA VAL A 145 2.55 -15.14 6.39
C VAL A 145 3.33 -16.38 6.04
N VAL A 146 4.65 -16.28 6.14
CA VAL A 146 5.58 -17.38 5.82
C VAL A 146 6.29 -17.83 7.09
N GLN A 147 6.21 -19.14 7.38
CA GLN A 147 6.89 -19.77 8.51
C GLN A 147 7.96 -20.72 8.02
N PHE A 148 9.11 -20.67 8.68
CA PHE A 148 10.20 -21.62 8.54
C PHE A 148 10.29 -22.44 9.82
N PRO A 149 9.66 -23.63 9.90
CA PRO A 149 9.56 -24.42 11.12
C PRO A 149 10.91 -25.00 11.59
N ASP A 150 11.88 -25.06 10.70
CA ASP A 150 13.23 -25.57 10.96
C ASP A 150 14.31 -24.60 10.46
N ASP A 151 15.51 -24.74 11.00
CA ASP A 151 16.65 -23.88 10.67
C ASP A 151 17.26 -24.18 9.29
N THR A 152 16.86 -25.29 8.67
CA THR A 152 17.37 -25.69 7.33
C THR A 152 16.68 -24.91 6.21
N GLY A 153 15.47 -24.41 6.47
CA GLY A 153 14.66 -23.72 5.48
C GLY A 153 14.03 -24.65 4.44
N ASP A 154 14.16 -25.98 4.60
CA ASP A 154 13.62 -26.96 3.67
C ASP A 154 12.10 -27.07 3.74
N ARG A 155 11.52 -26.70 4.89
CA ARG A 155 10.08 -26.69 5.10
C ARG A 155 9.56 -25.27 5.21
N ILE A 156 8.64 -24.94 4.30
CA ILE A 156 7.95 -23.63 4.26
C ILE A 156 6.46 -23.88 4.46
N ILE A 157 5.85 -23.11 5.35
CA ILE A 157 4.40 -23.03 5.53
C ILE A 157 4.00 -21.61 5.16
N GLU A 158 3.15 -21.48 4.15
CA GLU A 158 2.70 -20.19 3.62
C GLU A 158 1.19 -20.07 3.74
N GLN A 159 0.72 -18.92 4.19
CA GLN A 159 -0.70 -18.56 4.24
C GLN A 159 -0.89 -17.16 3.69
N THR A 160 -1.70 -17.03 2.63
CA THR A 160 -2.03 -15.75 1.99
C THR A 160 -3.40 -15.26 2.44
N PHE A 161 -3.51 -13.98 2.74
CA PHE A 161 -4.74 -13.29 3.11
C PHE A 161 -5.04 -12.22 2.04
N LYS A 162 -6.24 -12.31 1.46
CA LYS A 162 -6.73 -11.41 0.40
C LYS A 162 -8.04 -10.75 0.82
N GLY A 163 -8.52 -9.80 0.02
CA GLY A 163 -9.75 -9.05 0.29
C GLY A 163 -9.49 -7.66 0.87
N PRO A 164 -10.47 -7.01 1.50
CA PRO A 164 -10.33 -5.68 2.09
C PRO A 164 -9.18 -5.61 3.10
N LEU A 165 -8.35 -4.57 3.02
CA LEU A 165 -7.10 -4.45 3.78
C LEU A 165 -7.28 -4.68 5.30
N HIS A 166 -8.33 -4.09 5.90
CA HIS A 166 -8.63 -4.25 7.32
C HIS A 166 -9.02 -5.69 7.70
N GLN A 167 -9.59 -6.47 6.77
CA GLN A 167 -9.90 -7.89 6.96
C GLN A 167 -8.64 -8.73 6.84
N GLN A 168 -7.80 -8.48 5.83
CA GLN A 168 -6.49 -9.15 5.68
C GLN A 168 -5.67 -9.04 6.96
N LEU A 169 -5.54 -7.82 7.50
CA LEU A 169 -4.79 -7.57 8.74
C LEU A 169 -5.34 -8.41 9.90
N ARG A 170 -6.66 -8.41 10.07
CA ARG A 170 -7.34 -9.13 11.15
C ARG A 170 -7.15 -10.64 11.05
N GLU A 171 -7.34 -11.19 9.86
CA GLU A 171 -7.20 -12.61 9.59
C GLU A 171 -5.74 -13.07 9.74
N ALA A 172 -4.78 -12.28 9.26
CA ALA A 172 -3.35 -12.55 9.44
C ALA A 172 -2.95 -12.54 10.93
N LEU A 173 -3.40 -11.54 11.70
CA LEU A 173 -3.15 -11.47 13.14
C LEU A 173 -3.79 -12.64 13.88
N LEU A 174 -5.02 -13.02 13.52
CA LEU A 174 -5.69 -14.19 14.11
C LEU A 174 -4.95 -15.49 13.78
N HIS A 175 -4.50 -15.63 12.54
CA HIS A 175 -3.69 -16.78 12.11
C HIS A 175 -2.38 -16.86 12.92
N ILE A 176 -1.63 -15.77 13.00
CA ILE A 176 -0.38 -15.71 13.75
C ILE A 176 -0.62 -16.04 15.22
N ARG A 177 -1.67 -15.48 15.81
CA ARG A 177 -2.04 -15.76 17.21
C ARG A 177 -2.31 -17.25 17.45
N ASN A 178 -2.97 -17.93 16.52
CA ASN A 178 -3.41 -19.31 16.69
C ASN A 178 -2.35 -20.34 16.30
N THR A 179 -1.43 -19.99 15.40
CA THR A 179 -0.48 -20.96 14.82
C THR A 179 0.98 -20.68 15.19
N VAL A 180 1.36 -19.41 15.36
CA VAL A 180 2.74 -19.01 15.59
C VAL A 180 3.02 -18.71 17.06
N LEU A 181 2.07 -18.02 17.75
CA LEU A 181 2.26 -17.66 19.14
C LEU A 181 2.06 -18.86 20.03
N GLN A 182 3.12 -19.23 20.79
CA GLN A 182 3.10 -20.37 21.71
C GLN A 182 3.46 -19.89 23.12
N GLU A 183 2.63 -20.29 24.10
CA GLU A 183 2.95 -20.08 25.49
C GLU A 183 4.03 -21.08 25.92
N ARG A 184 5.10 -20.56 26.50
CA ARG A 184 6.18 -21.36 27.14
C ARG A 184 6.08 -21.25 28.64
N VAL A 185 6.11 -22.40 29.29
CA VAL A 185 6.09 -22.52 30.75
C VAL A 185 7.45 -23.05 31.19
N VAL A 186 8.22 -22.23 31.89
CA VAL A 186 9.51 -22.64 32.47
C VAL A 186 9.37 -22.77 33.99
N LYS A 187 9.64 -23.98 34.51
CA LYS A 187 9.74 -24.21 35.94
C LYS A 187 11.18 -23.96 36.36
N VAL A 188 11.38 -23.14 37.37
CA VAL A 188 12.68 -22.92 38.00
C VAL A 188 12.73 -23.74 39.26
N ASP A 189 13.79 -24.55 39.42
CA ASP A 189 13.96 -25.39 40.59
C ASP A 189 14.03 -24.53 41.85
N GLY A 190 13.25 -24.93 42.86
CA GLY A 190 13.16 -24.23 44.14
C GLY A 190 12.21 -23.06 44.21
N VAL A 191 11.50 -22.74 43.12
CA VAL A 191 10.44 -21.71 43.06
C VAL A 191 9.09 -22.38 42.79
N PRO A 192 8.08 -22.19 43.67
CA PRO A 192 6.77 -22.83 43.47
C PRO A 192 6.04 -22.37 42.22
N GLU A 193 6.34 -21.17 41.73
CA GLU A 193 5.70 -20.52 40.61
C GLU A 193 6.45 -20.78 39.30
N ALA A 194 5.72 -21.15 38.25
CA ALA A 194 6.25 -21.29 36.90
C ALA A 194 6.20 -19.96 36.16
N HIS A 195 7.28 -19.59 35.49
CA HIS A 195 7.29 -18.45 34.60
C HIS A 195 6.56 -18.80 33.26
N ARG A 196 5.55 -18.01 32.91
CA ARG A 196 4.81 -18.16 31.65
C ARG A 196 5.13 -16.96 30.75
N PHE A 197 5.48 -17.23 29.53
CA PHE A 197 5.70 -16.20 28.52
C PHE A 197 5.41 -16.74 27.13
N PHE A 198 5.05 -15.85 26.22
CA PHE A 198 4.91 -16.19 24.80
C PHE A 198 6.26 -16.08 24.09
N ASN A 199 6.47 -16.91 23.05
CA ASN A 199 7.66 -16.85 22.21
C ASN A 199 7.84 -15.46 21.58
N TYR A 200 6.73 -14.77 21.20
CA TYR A 200 6.69 -13.39 20.76
C TYR A 200 5.59 -12.62 21.48
N PRO A 201 5.83 -11.36 21.91
CA PRO A 201 4.76 -10.51 22.44
C PRO A 201 3.73 -10.17 21.34
N TYR A 202 2.45 -10.44 21.59
CA TYR A 202 1.38 -10.17 20.62
C TYR A 202 1.36 -8.70 20.16
N ALA A 203 1.51 -7.75 21.09
CA ALA A 203 1.52 -6.33 20.78
C ALA A 203 2.64 -5.93 19.79
N ALA A 204 3.82 -6.56 19.88
CA ALA A 204 4.92 -6.30 18.95
C ALA A 204 4.61 -6.83 17.55
N VAL A 205 3.94 -7.99 17.45
CA VAL A 205 3.50 -8.56 16.17
C VAL A 205 2.42 -7.68 15.54
N GLU A 206 1.45 -7.25 16.33
CA GLU A 206 0.36 -6.37 15.88
C GLU A 206 0.89 -5.04 15.34
N GLU A 207 1.80 -4.40 16.08
CA GLU A 207 2.41 -3.13 15.66
C GLU A 207 3.27 -3.32 14.39
N ALA A 208 4.06 -4.38 14.33
CA ALA A 208 4.92 -4.66 13.17
C ALA A 208 4.12 -4.95 11.89
N LEU A 209 2.94 -5.57 12.02
CA LEU A 209 2.08 -5.89 10.87
C LEU A 209 1.21 -4.69 10.44
N SER A 210 0.90 -3.78 11.37
CA SER A 210 0.07 -2.61 11.12
C SER A 210 0.85 -1.41 10.54
N ASN A 211 2.18 -1.38 10.69
CA ASN A 211 3.08 -0.35 10.18
C ASN A 211 3.63 -0.71 8.79
#